data_a53e8382c91119f407579675ad556aca
#
_entry.id   a53e8382c91119f407579675ad556aca
#
_cell.length_a   1.000
_cell.length_b   1.000
_cell.length_c   1.000
_cell.angle_alpha   90.00
_cell.angle_beta   90.00
_cell.angle_gamma   90.00
#
_symmetry.space_group_name_H-M   'P 1'
#
loop_
_entity.id
_entity.type
_entity.pdbx_description
1 polymer ?
#
loop_
_entity_poly.entity_id
_entity_poly.type
_entity_poly.pdbx_seq_one_letter_code
_entity_poly.pdbx_strand_id
1 'polypeptide(L)'
;MLKKYDTVLVVEDDDSLRDLLKTMLEAHDFKVLTAIDGLDAVEVFTKNKESIGVVLSDLGLPYLGGWDAFLRMKKINPELKGILASGYFHPNVKEEIIKSGADNFIQKPYNTPEIVAMLHRMLEEEE
;
A
#
# COMPACT_ATOMS: atom_id res chain seq x y z
N MET A 1 3.22 22.56 8.50
CA MET A 1 1.84 22.05 8.49
C MET A 1 1.82 20.53 8.62
N LEU A 2 0.95 20.00 9.45
CA LEU A 2 0.80 18.55 9.58
C LEU A 2 0.02 17.99 8.39
N LYS A 3 0.50 16.88 7.85
CA LYS A 3 -0.19 16.19 6.77
C LYS A 3 -1.36 15.40 7.33
N LYS A 4 -2.48 15.45 6.66
CA LYS A 4 -3.68 14.74 7.07
C LYS A 4 -3.53 13.24 6.87
N TYR A 5 -2.97 12.83 5.72
CA TYR A 5 -2.80 11.44 5.36
C TYR A 5 -1.30 11.12 5.33
N ASP A 6 -0.74 10.76 6.49
CA ASP A 6 0.70 10.57 6.64
C ASP A 6 1.10 9.12 6.92
N THR A 7 0.13 8.22 6.99
CA THR A 7 0.35 6.84 7.39
C THR A 7 0.33 5.91 6.19
N VAL A 8 1.25 4.94 6.20
CA VAL A 8 1.34 3.88 5.19
C VAL A 8 0.72 2.61 5.77
N LEU A 9 -0.19 2.00 5.04
CA LEU A 9 -0.71 0.68 5.40
C LEU A 9 0.03 -0.37 4.57
N VAL A 10 0.77 -1.24 5.24
CA VAL A 10 1.51 -2.35 4.62
C VAL A 10 0.68 -3.62 4.74
N VAL A 11 0.32 -4.22 3.61
CA VAL A 11 -0.46 -5.45 3.59
C VAL A 11 0.40 -6.58 3.03
N GLU A 12 0.75 -7.52 3.89
CA GLU A 12 1.67 -8.61 3.57
C GLU A 12 1.36 -9.81 4.45
N ASP A 13 1.16 -10.98 3.83
CA ASP A 13 0.82 -12.20 4.57
C ASP A 13 2.03 -12.90 5.19
N ASP A 14 3.23 -12.66 4.68
CA ASP A 14 4.46 -13.22 5.26
C ASP A 14 4.86 -12.40 6.48
N ASP A 15 4.86 -13.03 7.66
CA ASP A 15 5.14 -12.34 8.92
C ASP A 15 6.52 -11.68 8.94
N SER A 16 7.55 -12.39 8.47
CA SER A 16 8.91 -11.86 8.48
C SER A 16 9.06 -10.67 7.55
N LEU A 17 8.50 -10.77 6.35
CA LEU A 17 8.56 -9.69 5.38
C LEU A 17 7.75 -8.47 5.85
N ARG A 18 6.58 -8.72 6.43
CA ARG A 18 5.75 -7.64 6.97
C ARG A 18 6.49 -6.88 8.07
N ASP A 19 7.11 -7.59 9.00
CA ASP A 19 7.89 -6.98 10.08
C ASP A 19 9.09 -6.20 9.55
N LEU A 20 9.77 -6.76 8.55
CA LEU A 20 10.92 -6.09 7.93
C LEU A 20 10.50 -4.78 7.26
N LEU A 21 9.42 -4.80 6.49
CA LEU A 21 8.91 -3.60 5.83
C LEU A 21 8.51 -2.53 6.85
N LYS A 22 7.82 -2.94 7.90
CA LYS A 22 7.44 -2.00 8.97
C LYS A 22 8.66 -1.36 9.61
N THR A 23 9.63 -2.18 10.01
CA THR A 23 10.85 -1.69 10.66
C THR A 23 11.62 -0.74 9.75
N MET A 24 11.79 -1.12 8.50
CA MET A 24 12.51 -0.32 7.52
C MET A 24 11.84 1.02 7.25
N LEU A 25 10.52 1.02 7.07
CA LEU A 25 9.79 2.25 6.79
C LEU A 25 9.74 3.16 8.01
N GLU A 26 9.60 2.60 9.20
CA GLU A 26 9.64 3.41 10.43
C GLU A 26 11.00 4.04 10.64
N ALA A 27 12.08 3.35 10.23
CA ALA A 27 13.43 3.91 10.30
C ALA A 27 13.62 5.11 9.36
N HIS A 28 12.77 5.25 8.35
CA HIS A 28 12.75 6.39 7.44
C HIS A 28 11.66 7.40 7.79
N ASP A 29 11.20 7.37 9.04
CA ASP A 29 10.25 8.33 9.61
C ASP A 29 8.81 8.23 9.06
N PHE A 30 8.46 7.11 8.46
CA PHE A 30 7.07 6.87 8.08
C PHE A 30 6.27 6.31 9.26
N LYS A 31 5.01 6.70 9.35
CA LYS A 31 4.06 6.05 10.25
C LYS A 31 3.47 4.85 9.53
N VAL A 32 3.51 3.69 10.17
CA VAL A 32 3.14 2.43 9.52
C VAL A 32 2.10 1.67 10.31
N LEU A 33 1.06 1.24 9.63
CA LEU A 33 0.11 0.26 10.12
C LEU A 33 0.25 -0.98 9.23
N THR A 34 -0.06 -2.15 9.76
CA THR A 34 0.08 -3.40 9.02
C THR A 34 -1.21 -4.20 9.00
N ALA A 35 -1.34 -5.03 7.97
CA ALA A 35 -2.43 -5.98 7.84
C ALA A 35 -1.89 -7.28 7.25
N ILE A 36 -2.52 -8.39 7.60
CA ILE A 36 -2.02 -9.74 7.25
C ILE A 36 -2.64 -10.29 5.96
N ASP A 37 -3.78 -9.76 5.54
CA ASP A 37 -4.46 -10.17 4.32
C ASP A 37 -5.40 -9.06 3.85
N GLY A 38 -6.11 -9.32 2.75
CA GLY A 38 -6.99 -8.31 2.17
C GLY A 38 -8.18 -7.95 3.03
N LEU A 39 -8.76 -8.91 3.74
CA LEU A 39 -9.89 -8.62 4.63
C LEU A 39 -9.44 -7.80 5.83
N ASP A 40 -8.32 -8.17 6.44
CA ASP A 40 -7.72 -7.41 7.52
C ASP A 40 -7.37 -5.99 7.07
N ALA A 41 -6.85 -5.86 5.86
CA ALA A 41 -6.50 -4.54 5.30
C ALA A 41 -7.70 -3.61 5.23
N VAL A 42 -8.83 -4.09 4.75
CA VAL A 42 -10.06 -3.28 4.69
C VAL A 42 -10.50 -2.88 6.08
N GLU A 43 -10.42 -3.79 7.05
CA GLU A 43 -10.80 -3.50 8.43
C GLU A 43 -9.87 -2.45 9.06
N VAL A 44 -8.55 -2.64 8.93
CA VAL A 44 -7.56 -1.69 9.47
C VAL A 44 -7.74 -0.32 8.81
N PHE A 45 -7.94 -0.30 7.51
CA PHE A 45 -8.15 0.94 6.78
C PHE A 45 -9.39 1.67 7.26
N THR A 46 -10.50 0.95 7.42
CA THR A 46 -11.77 1.56 7.82
C THR A 46 -11.66 2.24 9.18
N LYS A 47 -10.92 1.63 10.10
CA LYS A 47 -10.69 2.18 11.45
C LYS A 47 -9.73 3.37 11.45
N ASN A 48 -8.89 3.51 10.42
CA ASN A 48 -7.84 4.52 10.37
C ASN A 48 -7.88 5.36 9.09
N LYS A 49 -9.01 5.42 8.45
CA LYS A 49 -9.17 6.06 7.13
C LYS A 49 -8.77 7.53 7.08
N GLU A 50 -8.78 8.19 8.22
CA GLU A 50 -8.40 9.61 8.27
C GLU A 50 -6.90 9.83 8.29
N SER A 51 -6.13 8.77 8.57
CA SER A 51 -4.66 8.83 8.67
C SER A 51 -3.95 8.20 7.47
N ILE A 52 -4.52 7.15 6.88
CA ILE A 52 -3.85 6.37 5.84
C ILE A 52 -3.92 7.07 4.50
N GLY A 53 -2.76 7.42 3.95
CA GLY A 53 -2.67 8.06 2.64
C GLY A 53 -2.21 7.13 1.54
N VAL A 54 -1.47 6.08 1.87
CA VAL A 54 -0.92 5.13 0.89
C VAL A 54 -1.06 3.71 1.41
N VAL A 55 -1.43 2.80 0.53
CA VAL A 55 -1.41 1.36 0.80
C VAL A 55 -0.32 0.72 -0.05
N LEU A 56 0.56 -0.03 0.59
CA LEU A 56 1.55 -0.88 -0.07
C LEU A 56 1.07 -2.32 0.11
N SER A 57 0.59 -2.95 -0.95
CA SER A 57 -0.07 -4.24 -0.86
C SER A 57 0.49 -5.26 -1.84
N ASP A 58 0.69 -6.48 -1.36
CA ASP A 58 0.97 -7.62 -2.22
C ASP A 58 -0.31 -7.99 -2.99
N LEU A 59 -0.19 -8.24 -4.28
CA LEU A 59 -1.33 -8.68 -5.10
C LEU A 59 -1.78 -10.09 -4.74
N GLY A 60 -0.86 -10.96 -4.35
CA GLY A 60 -1.12 -12.38 -4.11
C GLY A 60 -1.60 -12.72 -2.71
N LEU A 61 -2.41 -11.88 -2.08
CA LEU A 61 -2.88 -12.09 -0.71
C LEU A 61 -3.94 -13.19 -0.62
N PRO A 62 -3.99 -13.93 0.50
CA PRO A 62 -5.08 -14.88 0.74
C PRO A 62 -6.39 -14.17 1.11
N TYR A 63 -7.49 -14.90 0.99
CA TYR A 63 -8.87 -14.52 1.33
C TYR A 63 -9.43 -13.43 0.42
N LEU A 64 -8.88 -12.23 0.45
CA LEU A 64 -9.23 -11.15 -0.45
C LEU A 64 -7.94 -10.65 -1.08
N GLY A 65 -7.84 -10.69 -2.40
CA GLY A 65 -6.63 -10.27 -3.12
C GLY A 65 -6.31 -8.80 -2.88
N GLY A 66 -5.03 -8.46 -3.02
CA GLY A 66 -4.57 -7.09 -2.78
C GLY A 66 -5.24 -6.06 -3.67
N TRP A 67 -5.54 -6.41 -4.91
CA TRP A 67 -6.24 -5.52 -5.83
C TRP A 67 -7.67 -5.25 -5.38
N ASP A 68 -8.42 -6.32 -5.06
CA ASP A 68 -9.81 -6.17 -4.62
C ASP A 68 -9.91 -5.41 -3.30
N ALA A 69 -8.96 -5.67 -2.38
CA ALA A 69 -8.90 -4.94 -1.13
C ALA A 69 -8.67 -3.45 -1.38
N PHE A 70 -7.73 -3.12 -2.26
CA PHE A 70 -7.44 -1.73 -2.61
C PHE A 70 -8.66 -1.04 -3.21
N LEU A 71 -9.38 -1.71 -4.10
CA LEU A 71 -10.59 -1.14 -4.69
C LEU A 71 -11.65 -0.83 -3.65
N ARG A 72 -11.83 -1.72 -2.66
CA ARG A 72 -12.76 -1.49 -1.56
C ARG A 72 -12.35 -0.29 -0.71
N MET A 73 -11.06 -0.18 -0.40
CA MET A 73 -10.53 0.95 0.36
C MET A 73 -10.69 2.26 -0.40
N LYS A 74 -10.46 2.23 -1.72
CA LYS A 74 -10.59 3.42 -2.57
C LYS A 74 -12.03 3.92 -2.66
N LYS A 75 -13.01 3.03 -2.52
CA LYS A 75 -14.41 3.45 -2.43
C LYS A 75 -14.69 4.22 -1.15
N ILE A 76 -14.00 3.89 -0.07
CA ILE A 76 -14.15 4.58 1.20
C ILE A 76 -13.48 5.95 1.14
N ASN A 77 -12.28 6.02 0.56
CA ASN A 77 -11.55 7.26 0.36
C ASN A 77 -10.99 7.33 -1.06
N PRO A 78 -11.65 8.06 -1.98
CA PRO A 78 -11.19 8.16 -3.37
C PRO A 78 -9.81 8.78 -3.55
N GLU A 79 -9.29 9.49 -2.55
CA GLU A 79 -7.96 10.09 -2.60
C GLU A 79 -6.85 9.13 -2.19
N LEU A 80 -7.20 7.94 -1.71
CA LEU A 80 -6.22 6.95 -1.31
C LEU A 80 -5.32 6.57 -2.50
N LYS A 81 -4.02 6.53 -2.24
CA LYS A 81 -3.04 6.10 -3.24
C LYS A 81 -2.60 4.68 -2.95
N GLY A 82 -2.23 3.95 -3.99
CA GLY A 82 -1.86 2.54 -3.85
C GLY A 82 -0.60 2.19 -4.60
N ILE A 83 0.23 1.39 -3.95
CA ILE A 83 1.38 0.73 -4.57
C ILE A 83 1.11 -0.77 -4.48
N LEU A 84 1.02 -1.43 -5.62
CA LEU A 84 0.79 -2.87 -5.66
C LEU A 84 2.08 -3.60 -5.99
N ALA A 85 2.37 -4.68 -5.26
CA ALA A 85 3.59 -5.42 -5.39
C ALA A 85 3.33 -6.86 -5.83
N SER A 86 4.18 -7.39 -6.71
CA SER A 86 4.08 -8.77 -7.18
C SER A 86 5.44 -9.25 -7.68
N GLY A 87 5.64 -10.56 -7.67
CA GLY A 87 6.82 -11.18 -8.29
C GLY A 87 6.78 -11.09 -9.82
N TYR A 88 5.61 -10.96 -10.39
CA TYR A 88 5.43 -10.84 -11.84
C TYR A 88 4.14 -10.11 -12.16
N PHE A 89 4.24 -9.13 -13.06
CA PHE A 89 3.07 -8.40 -13.59
C PHE A 89 2.89 -8.74 -15.06
N HIS A 90 1.77 -9.37 -15.40
CA HIS A 90 1.39 -9.56 -16.79
C HIS A 90 1.06 -8.18 -17.39
N PRO A 91 1.51 -7.86 -18.63
CA PRO A 91 1.28 -6.53 -19.22
C PRO A 91 -0.17 -6.07 -19.23
N ASN A 92 -1.10 -6.98 -19.53
CA ASN A 92 -2.52 -6.66 -19.56
C ASN A 92 -3.05 -6.29 -18.17
N VAL A 93 -2.55 -6.95 -17.13
CA VAL A 93 -2.94 -6.66 -15.75
C VAL A 93 -2.43 -5.30 -15.32
N LYS A 94 -1.21 -4.94 -15.69
CA LYS A 94 -0.66 -3.60 -15.41
C LYS A 94 -1.55 -2.49 -15.94
N GLU A 95 -1.99 -2.64 -17.19
CA GLU A 95 -2.86 -1.64 -17.81
C GLU A 95 -4.18 -1.49 -17.08
N GLU A 96 -4.80 -2.60 -16.69
CA GLU A 96 -6.05 -2.59 -15.94
C GLU A 96 -5.90 -1.91 -14.59
N ILE A 97 -4.81 -2.22 -13.89
CA ILE A 97 -4.52 -1.66 -12.58
C ILE A 97 -4.37 -0.15 -12.67
N ILE A 98 -3.61 0.34 -13.63
CA ILE A 98 -3.40 1.77 -13.83
C ILE A 98 -4.71 2.47 -14.15
N LYS A 99 -5.50 1.92 -15.06
CA LYS A 99 -6.80 2.50 -15.44
C LYS A 99 -7.77 2.55 -14.29
N SER A 100 -7.68 1.62 -13.36
CA SER A 100 -8.61 1.53 -12.23
C SER A 100 -8.17 2.32 -11.01
N GLY A 101 -7.07 3.05 -11.09
CA GLY A 101 -6.70 4.02 -10.08
C GLY A 101 -5.55 3.68 -9.15
N ALA A 102 -4.80 2.61 -9.40
CA ALA A 102 -3.56 2.39 -8.69
C ALA A 102 -2.52 3.38 -9.19
N ASP A 103 -1.74 3.93 -8.28
CA ASP A 103 -0.80 4.98 -8.61
C ASP A 103 0.56 4.44 -9.02
N ASN A 104 0.91 3.26 -8.53
CA ASN A 104 2.20 2.67 -8.85
C ASN A 104 2.21 1.18 -8.54
N PHE A 105 3.22 0.49 -9.04
CA PHE A 105 3.43 -0.90 -8.70
C PHE A 105 4.93 -1.20 -8.61
N ILE A 106 5.27 -2.21 -7.82
CA ILE A 106 6.65 -2.62 -7.56
C ILE A 106 6.79 -4.10 -7.85
N GLN A 107 7.83 -4.46 -8.57
CA GLN A 107 8.18 -5.86 -8.78
C GLN A 107 9.04 -6.34 -7.62
N LYS A 108 8.66 -7.47 -7.04
CA LYS A 108 9.47 -8.11 -5.99
C LYS A 108 10.75 -8.70 -6.57
N PRO A 109 11.84 -8.79 -5.84
CA PRO A 109 11.99 -8.45 -4.43
C PRO A 109 11.98 -6.94 -4.18
N TYR A 110 11.58 -6.54 -2.99
CA TYR A 110 11.50 -5.13 -2.63
C TYR A 110 12.87 -4.46 -2.62
N ASN A 111 12.90 -3.25 -3.16
CA ASN A 111 14.08 -2.38 -3.15
C ASN A 111 13.78 -1.21 -2.21
N THR A 112 14.49 -1.14 -1.09
CA THR A 112 14.24 -0.13 -0.07
C THR A 112 14.32 1.30 -0.58
N PRO A 113 15.40 1.72 -1.28
CA PRO A 113 15.45 3.09 -1.79
C PRO A 113 14.31 3.44 -2.73
N GLU A 114 13.89 2.49 -3.55
CA GLU A 114 12.77 2.71 -4.48
C GLU A 114 11.46 2.94 -3.75
N ILE A 115 11.15 2.09 -2.75
CA ILE A 115 9.92 2.22 -1.96
C ILE A 115 9.91 3.55 -1.20
N VAL A 116 11.01 3.90 -0.56
CA VAL A 116 11.12 5.13 0.22
C VAL A 116 10.91 6.35 -0.68
N ALA A 117 11.52 6.36 -1.87
CA ALA A 117 11.36 7.46 -2.81
C ALA A 117 9.91 7.58 -3.29
N MET A 118 9.27 6.47 -3.61
CA MET A 118 7.86 6.47 -4.01
C MET A 118 6.96 7.02 -2.93
N LEU A 119 7.15 6.56 -1.68
CA LEU A 119 6.32 6.97 -0.57
C LEU A 119 6.48 8.46 -0.25
N HIS A 120 7.72 8.96 -0.26
CA HIS A 120 7.93 10.39 -0.06
C HIS A 120 7.20 11.22 -1.11
N ARG A 121 7.33 10.85 -2.37
CA ARG A 121 6.68 11.57 -3.45
C ARG A 121 5.16 11.52 -3.32
N MET A 122 4.61 10.35 -3.03
CA MET A 122 3.16 10.16 -2.96
C MET A 122 2.55 10.88 -1.77
N LEU A 123 3.20 10.84 -0.61
CA LEU A 123 2.70 11.51 0.59
C LEU A 123 2.87 13.03 0.52
N GLU A 124 3.93 13.52 -0.13
CA GLU A 124 4.12 14.95 -0.32
C GLU A 124 3.06 15.57 -1.21
N GLU A 125 2.54 14.82 -2.17
CA GLU A 125 1.46 15.30 -3.04
C GLU A 125 0.15 15.52 -2.27
N GLU A 126 0.03 15.00 -1.06
CA GLU A 126 -1.15 15.19 -0.22
C GLU A 126 -1.27 16.62 0.32
N GLU A 127 -0.20 17.35 0.25
CA GLU A 127 -0.20 18.75 0.66
C GLU A 127 -0.89 19.61 -0.40
#